data_a0ddda1318559da8561f535c4d081749
#
_entry.id   a0ddda1318559da8561f535c4d081749
#
_cell.length_a   1.000
_cell.length_b   1.000
_cell.length_c   1.000
_cell.angle_alpha   90.00
_cell.angle_beta   90.00
_cell.angle_gamma   90.00
#
_symmetry.space_group_name_H-M   'P 1'
#
loop_
_entity.id
_entity.type
_entity.pdbx_description
1 polymer ?
#
loop_
_entity_poly.entity_id
_entity_poly.type
_entity_poly.pdbx_seq_one_letter_code
_entity_poly.pdbx_strand_id
1 'polypeptide(L)'
;MNKSALLVLVFSTLGGILSGQTVYRAKKIQATATQVFQPGEILVENGKIRAIGKSVKVPKGAKITEWKDMEIYPGLISPGSSLGLTEISALRPTRDEREVGDHTTDVEAWVAVNPDSELIPVARANGITHAVVAPMGGMISGVSGLIALDGWGVE
;
A
#
# COMPACT_ATOMS: atom_id res chain seq x y z
N MET A 1 -66.46 14.20 -11.38
CA MET A 1 -65.16 14.11 -12.02
C MET A 1 -64.11 14.36 -10.95
N ASN A 2 -63.62 13.28 -10.34
CA ASN A 2 -62.60 13.34 -9.26
C ASN A 2 -61.19 13.33 -9.89
N LYS A 3 -60.42 14.37 -9.66
CA LYS A 3 -58.99 14.41 -10.03
C LYS A 3 -58.21 14.02 -8.78
N SER A 4 -57.80 12.77 -8.72
CA SER A 4 -56.86 12.28 -7.72
C SER A 4 -55.45 12.76 -8.09
N ALA A 5 -54.92 13.68 -7.27
CA ALA A 5 -53.53 14.13 -7.36
C ALA A 5 -52.62 13.06 -6.76
N LEU A 6 -51.84 12.40 -7.59
CA LEU A 6 -50.80 11.46 -7.16
C LEU A 6 -49.56 12.23 -6.66
N LEU A 7 -49.40 12.30 -5.33
CA LEU A 7 -48.23 12.92 -4.71
C LEU A 7 -47.07 11.93 -4.77
N VAL A 8 -46.17 12.11 -5.71
CA VAL A 8 -44.90 11.34 -5.78
C VAL A 8 -43.90 11.93 -4.80
N LEU A 9 -43.74 11.25 -3.68
CA LEU A 9 -42.73 11.59 -2.69
C LEU A 9 -41.37 11.08 -3.16
N VAL A 10 -40.57 11.96 -3.76
CA VAL A 10 -39.18 11.66 -4.13
C VAL A 10 -38.34 11.69 -2.85
N PHE A 11 -38.08 10.51 -2.30
CA PHE A 11 -37.08 10.34 -1.24
C PHE A 11 -35.69 10.44 -1.87
N SER A 12 -35.13 11.65 -1.92
CA SER A 12 -33.71 11.83 -2.20
C SER A 12 -32.92 11.36 -0.98
N THR A 13 -32.52 10.10 -0.98
CA THR A 13 -31.48 9.61 -0.07
C THR A 13 -30.17 10.30 -0.44
N LEU A 14 -29.87 11.43 0.20
CA LEU A 14 -28.49 11.94 0.29
C LEU A 14 -27.70 10.87 1.04
N GLY A 15 -27.19 9.90 0.34
CA GLY A 15 -26.13 9.02 0.81
C GLY A 15 -24.89 9.91 1.03
N GLY A 16 -24.78 10.48 2.23
CA GLY A 16 -23.55 11.12 2.66
C GLY A 16 -22.45 10.09 2.52
N ILE A 17 -21.51 10.32 1.59
CA ILE A 17 -20.23 9.62 1.56
C ILE A 17 -19.64 9.91 2.94
N LEU A 18 -19.67 8.93 3.84
CA LEU A 18 -18.93 9.01 5.09
C LEU A 18 -17.46 9.12 4.67
N SER A 19 -16.98 10.35 4.56
CA SER A 19 -15.57 10.65 4.39
C SER A 19 -14.86 10.00 5.58
N GLY A 20 -14.16 8.90 5.31
CA GLY A 20 -13.47 8.13 6.33
C GLY A 20 -12.30 8.93 6.89
N GLN A 21 -12.59 9.87 7.81
CA GLN A 21 -11.57 10.64 8.52
C GLN A 21 -11.17 9.87 9.78
N THR A 22 -9.88 9.57 9.90
CA THR A 22 -9.33 8.89 11.08
C THR A 22 -8.12 9.67 11.58
N VAL A 23 -8.08 9.91 12.88
CA VAL A 23 -6.91 10.45 13.56
C VAL A 23 -6.24 9.31 14.32
N TYR A 24 -4.98 9.07 14.01
CA TYR A 24 -4.11 8.13 14.73
C TYR A 24 -3.24 8.91 15.69
N ARG A 25 -3.26 8.52 16.97
CA ARG A 25 -2.39 9.06 18.02
C ARG A 25 -1.39 8.02 18.44
N ALA A 26 -0.12 8.38 18.44
CA ALA A 26 0.95 7.45 18.78
C ALA A 26 1.96 8.10 19.73
N LYS A 27 2.70 7.24 20.44
CA LYS A 27 3.80 7.68 21.31
C LYS A 27 4.85 8.47 20.52
N LYS A 28 5.14 8.02 19.29
CA LYS A 28 6.09 8.66 18.39
C LYS A 28 5.68 8.46 16.94
N ILE A 29 5.90 9.45 16.12
CA ILE A 29 5.74 9.37 14.67
C ILE A 29 7.02 9.85 14.00
N GLN A 30 7.66 8.97 13.27
CA GLN A 30 8.80 9.26 12.41
C GLN A 30 8.28 9.64 11.03
N ALA A 31 8.05 10.91 10.75
CA ALA A 31 7.46 11.34 9.48
C ALA A 31 8.47 11.30 8.32
N THR A 32 9.72 11.70 8.59
CA THR A 32 10.85 11.64 7.64
C THR A 32 12.13 11.28 8.39
N ALA A 33 13.26 11.17 7.70
CA ALA A 33 14.56 10.90 8.33
C ALA A 33 14.93 11.92 9.43
N THR A 34 14.47 13.17 9.29
CA THR A 34 14.81 14.28 10.20
C THR A 34 13.63 14.80 11.01
N GLN A 35 12.40 14.38 10.70
CA GLN A 35 11.19 14.94 11.30
C GLN A 35 10.50 13.90 12.19
N VAL A 36 10.49 14.17 13.49
CA VAL A 36 9.93 13.31 14.53
C VAL A 36 8.94 14.11 15.38
N PHE A 37 7.79 13.49 15.66
CA PHE A 37 6.79 14.04 16.58
C PHE A 37 6.59 13.07 17.76
N GLN A 38 6.75 13.57 18.98
CA GLN A 38 6.63 12.78 20.23
C GLN A 38 5.97 13.64 21.32
N PRO A 39 4.71 13.36 21.69
CA PRO A 39 3.78 12.47 21.00
C PRO A 39 3.44 12.96 19.60
N GLY A 40 2.79 12.12 18.78
CA GLY A 40 2.44 12.48 17.44
C GLY A 40 1.01 12.10 17.06
N GLU A 41 0.43 12.89 16.15
CA GLU A 41 -0.88 12.64 15.57
C GLU A 41 -0.82 12.70 14.04
N ILE A 42 -1.57 11.80 13.39
CA ILE A 42 -1.76 11.75 11.94
C ILE A 42 -3.25 11.83 11.64
N LEU A 43 -3.67 12.75 10.80
CA LEU A 43 -5.00 12.79 10.21
C LEU A 43 -4.95 12.13 8.83
N VAL A 44 -5.74 11.07 8.65
CA VAL A 44 -5.96 10.39 7.38
C VAL A 44 -7.38 10.66 6.92
N GLU A 45 -7.53 11.05 5.66
CA GLU A 45 -8.80 11.28 5.00
C GLU A 45 -8.77 10.64 3.61
N ASN A 46 -9.75 9.78 3.32
CA ASN A 46 -9.85 9.06 2.04
C ASN A 46 -8.55 8.34 1.65
N GLY A 47 -7.94 7.62 2.60
CA GLY A 47 -6.70 6.89 2.38
C GLY A 47 -5.43 7.75 2.24
N LYS A 48 -5.53 9.08 2.37
CA LYS A 48 -4.39 10.00 2.24
C LYS A 48 -4.11 10.72 3.56
N ILE A 49 -2.83 10.90 3.85
CA ILE A 49 -2.38 11.71 4.99
C ILE A 49 -2.66 13.18 4.68
N ARG A 50 -3.46 13.83 5.53
CA ARG A 50 -3.80 15.25 5.43
C ARG A 50 -2.96 16.13 6.33
N ALA A 51 -2.61 15.63 7.50
CA ALA A 51 -1.78 16.36 8.45
C ALA A 51 -1.00 15.39 9.34
N ILE A 52 0.22 15.79 9.72
CA ILE A 52 1.05 15.11 10.72
C ILE A 52 1.63 16.19 11.63
N GLY A 53 1.64 15.93 12.94
CA GLY A 53 2.21 16.86 13.91
C GLY A 53 2.18 16.34 15.33
N LYS A 54 2.60 17.18 16.28
CA LYS A 54 2.41 16.88 17.71
C LYS A 54 0.94 16.86 18.09
N SER A 55 0.13 17.66 17.38
CA SER A 55 -1.31 17.70 17.47
C SER A 55 -1.87 18.11 16.11
N VAL A 56 -2.98 17.52 15.69
CA VAL A 56 -3.68 17.87 14.46
C VAL A 56 -5.11 18.34 14.78
N LYS A 57 -5.67 19.20 13.92
CA LYS A 57 -7.07 19.59 14.05
C LYS A 57 -7.96 18.38 13.77
N VAL A 58 -8.66 17.90 14.79
CA VAL A 58 -9.57 16.76 14.67
C VAL A 58 -10.88 17.22 14.02
N PRO A 59 -11.25 16.70 12.84
CA PRO A 59 -12.53 17.04 12.22
C PRO A 59 -13.70 16.50 13.05
N LYS A 60 -14.86 17.18 12.98
CA LYS A 60 -16.07 16.75 13.67
C LYS A 60 -16.54 15.40 13.11
N GLY A 61 -16.65 14.40 13.98
CA GLY A 61 -17.04 13.04 13.60
C GLY A 61 -15.92 12.14 13.12
N ALA A 62 -14.66 12.60 13.13
CA ALA A 62 -13.52 11.74 12.81
C ALA A 62 -13.37 10.62 13.85
N LYS A 63 -13.02 9.42 13.37
CA LYS A 63 -12.64 8.29 14.23
C LYS A 63 -11.27 8.58 14.86
N ILE A 64 -11.15 8.37 16.17
CA ILE A 64 -9.85 8.48 16.86
C ILE A 64 -9.39 7.08 17.23
N THR A 65 -8.15 6.75 16.85
CA THR A 65 -7.47 5.51 17.21
C THR A 65 -6.23 5.85 18.02
N GLU A 66 -6.17 5.37 19.26
CA GLU A 66 -5.05 5.66 20.18
C GLU A 66 -4.12 4.45 20.29
N TRP A 67 -2.85 4.67 19.98
CA TRP A 67 -1.75 3.71 20.10
C TRP A 67 -0.69 4.25 21.07
N LYS A 68 -1.05 4.25 22.38
CA LYS A 68 -0.28 4.92 23.43
C LYS A 68 1.18 4.46 23.54
N ASP A 69 1.43 3.19 23.24
CA ASP A 69 2.76 2.58 23.39
C ASP A 69 3.40 2.25 22.03
N MET A 70 2.74 2.56 20.92
CA MET A 70 3.23 2.26 19.58
C MET A 70 3.93 3.47 18.95
N GLU A 71 4.83 3.15 18.03
CA GLU A 71 5.50 4.12 17.18
C GLU A 71 5.05 3.91 15.72
N ILE A 72 4.89 5.00 14.98
CA ILE A 72 4.51 4.97 13.57
C ILE A 72 5.72 5.37 12.73
N TYR A 73 6.00 4.56 11.71
CA TYR A 73 7.03 4.79 10.70
C TYR A 73 6.43 4.74 9.30
N PRO A 74 7.04 5.39 8.30
CA PRO A 74 6.74 5.13 6.90
C PRO A 74 6.98 3.65 6.57
N GLY A 75 6.21 3.11 5.63
CA GLY A 75 6.45 1.77 5.11
C GLY A 75 7.85 1.66 4.50
N LEU A 76 8.50 0.51 4.72
CA LEU A 76 9.81 0.24 4.15
C LEU A 76 9.71 -0.14 2.68
N ILE A 77 10.74 0.20 1.91
CA ILE A 77 10.88 -0.18 0.50
C ILE A 77 12.10 -1.08 0.40
N SER A 78 11.95 -2.30 -0.12
CA SER A 78 13.07 -3.17 -0.44
C SER A 78 13.71 -2.70 -1.76
N PRO A 79 14.99 -2.28 -1.78
CA PRO A 79 15.60 -1.69 -2.98
C PRO A 79 16.05 -2.71 -4.03
N GLY A 80 15.95 -4.01 -3.74
CA GLY A 80 16.26 -5.10 -4.65
C GLY A 80 15.82 -6.42 -4.07
N SER A 81 15.00 -7.16 -4.82
CA SER A 81 14.36 -8.37 -4.35
C SER A 81 14.00 -9.32 -5.49
N SER A 82 13.95 -10.61 -5.19
CA SER A 82 13.32 -11.64 -6.01
C SER A 82 11.93 -12.03 -5.48
N LEU A 83 11.31 -11.17 -4.67
CA LEU A 83 10.02 -11.40 -4.05
C LEU A 83 8.94 -11.61 -5.11
N GLY A 84 8.24 -12.75 -5.04
CA GLY A 84 7.27 -13.15 -6.05
C GLY A 84 7.88 -13.68 -7.36
N LEU A 85 9.19 -13.57 -7.57
CA LEU A 85 9.92 -14.17 -8.70
C LEU A 85 10.56 -15.51 -8.33
N THR A 86 10.74 -15.78 -7.05
CA THR A 86 11.33 -17.03 -6.56
C THR A 86 10.62 -17.46 -5.29
N GLU A 87 9.99 -18.64 -5.33
CA GLU A 87 9.34 -19.22 -4.16
C GLU A 87 10.30 -20.14 -3.40
N ILE A 88 10.85 -21.13 -4.10
CA ILE A 88 11.78 -22.10 -3.52
C ILE A 88 13.07 -22.11 -4.35
N SER A 89 14.12 -21.52 -3.82
CA SER A 89 15.40 -21.34 -4.54
C SER A 89 16.04 -22.66 -5.02
N ALA A 90 15.76 -23.77 -4.34
CA ALA A 90 16.24 -25.09 -4.72
C ALA A 90 15.46 -25.75 -5.88
N LEU A 91 14.27 -25.21 -6.21
CA LEU A 91 13.39 -25.80 -7.23
C LEU A 91 13.31 -24.88 -8.47
N ARG A 92 13.96 -25.29 -9.56
CA ARG A 92 13.99 -24.54 -10.82
C ARG A 92 12.62 -24.07 -11.33
N PRO A 93 11.54 -24.88 -11.31
CA PRO A 93 10.22 -24.49 -11.79
C PRO A 93 9.55 -23.37 -10.99
N THR A 94 10.10 -22.97 -9.86
CA THR A 94 9.55 -21.89 -8.99
C THR A 94 10.44 -20.63 -9.04
N ARG A 95 11.28 -20.50 -10.06
CA ARG A 95 12.27 -19.43 -10.20
C ARG A 95 12.09 -18.74 -11.54
N ASP A 96 11.45 -17.57 -11.50
CA ASP A 96 11.15 -16.73 -12.65
C ASP A 96 12.02 -15.45 -12.68
N GLU A 97 13.04 -15.40 -11.83
CA GLU A 97 13.97 -14.26 -11.81
C GLU A 97 14.96 -14.24 -12.96
N ARG A 98 15.00 -15.30 -13.80
CA ARG A 98 16.04 -15.44 -14.81
C ARG A 98 15.55 -16.03 -16.12
N GLU A 99 15.82 -15.32 -17.21
CA GLU A 99 15.63 -15.79 -18.58
C GLU A 99 16.90 -16.39 -19.18
N VAL A 100 16.72 -17.08 -20.32
CA VAL A 100 17.83 -17.69 -21.09
C VAL A 100 18.42 -16.66 -22.03
N GLY A 101 19.74 -16.46 -21.94
CA GLY A 101 20.50 -15.55 -22.80
C GLY A 101 21.34 -14.56 -22.02
N ASP A 102 22.26 -13.90 -22.73
CA ASP A 102 23.13 -12.89 -22.14
C ASP A 102 22.56 -11.47 -22.26
N HIS A 103 21.68 -11.25 -23.21
CA HIS A 103 21.04 -9.95 -23.47
C HIS A 103 19.52 -10.14 -23.55
N THR A 104 18.83 -9.86 -22.46
CA THR A 104 17.38 -10.00 -22.32
C THR A 104 16.75 -8.65 -21.97
N THR A 105 17.05 -7.63 -22.77
CA THR A 105 16.70 -6.22 -22.54
C THR A 105 15.21 -5.93 -22.53
N ASP A 106 14.41 -6.81 -23.12
CA ASP A 106 12.95 -6.76 -23.24
C ASP A 106 12.20 -7.41 -22.08
N VAL A 107 12.94 -8.08 -21.16
CA VAL A 107 12.34 -8.71 -19.99
C VAL A 107 11.96 -7.66 -18.95
N GLU A 108 10.72 -7.69 -18.52
CA GLU A 108 10.15 -6.85 -17.47
C GLU A 108 9.85 -7.69 -16.23
N ALA A 109 10.69 -7.57 -15.20
CA ALA A 109 10.64 -8.47 -14.03
C ALA A 109 9.27 -8.50 -13.32
N TRP A 110 8.56 -7.37 -13.28
CA TRP A 110 7.27 -7.29 -12.58
C TRP A 110 6.17 -8.11 -13.24
N VAL A 111 6.27 -8.42 -14.54
CA VAL A 111 5.29 -9.25 -15.27
C VAL A 111 5.31 -10.70 -14.77
N ALA A 112 6.46 -11.18 -14.33
CA ALA A 112 6.64 -12.54 -13.83
C ALA A 112 6.36 -12.69 -12.32
N VAL A 113 5.99 -11.59 -11.64
CA VAL A 113 5.69 -11.65 -10.20
C VAL A 113 4.45 -12.50 -9.94
N ASN A 114 4.59 -13.53 -9.10
CA ASN A 114 3.47 -14.30 -8.59
C ASN A 114 2.77 -13.50 -7.48
N PRO A 115 1.54 -12.98 -7.70
CA PRO A 115 0.81 -12.22 -6.69
C PRO A 115 0.36 -13.07 -5.50
N ASP A 116 0.26 -14.39 -5.69
CA ASP A 116 -0.14 -15.35 -4.66
C ASP A 116 1.04 -15.90 -3.85
N SER A 117 2.23 -15.32 -4.01
CA SER A 117 3.42 -15.73 -3.25
C SER A 117 3.20 -15.60 -1.75
N GLU A 118 3.41 -16.69 -1.01
CA GLU A 118 3.34 -16.73 0.46
C GLU A 118 4.38 -15.80 1.13
N LEU A 119 5.41 -15.38 0.41
CA LEU A 119 6.44 -14.48 0.90
C LEU A 119 5.98 -13.02 0.96
N ILE A 120 5.00 -12.63 0.14
CA ILE A 120 4.47 -11.26 0.10
C ILE A 120 3.81 -10.87 1.42
N PRO A 121 2.85 -11.64 1.98
CA PRO A 121 2.25 -11.31 3.28
C PRO A 121 3.27 -11.32 4.43
N VAL A 122 4.29 -12.18 4.36
CA VAL A 122 5.39 -12.18 5.35
C VAL A 122 6.19 -10.88 5.28
N ALA A 123 6.54 -10.42 4.08
CA ALA A 123 7.25 -9.14 3.90
C ALA A 123 6.41 -7.97 4.42
N ARG A 124 5.10 -7.93 4.11
CA ARG A 124 4.16 -6.91 4.62
C ARG A 124 4.08 -6.90 6.14
N ALA A 125 3.99 -8.08 6.77
CA ALA A 125 3.94 -8.20 8.22
C ALA A 125 5.19 -7.62 8.91
N ASN A 126 6.31 -7.55 8.18
CA ASN A 126 7.56 -6.93 8.64
C ASN A 126 7.69 -5.45 8.24
N GLY A 127 6.61 -4.83 7.74
CA GLY A 127 6.56 -3.39 7.44
C GLY A 127 7.09 -3.00 6.06
N ILE A 128 7.38 -3.95 5.17
CA ILE A 128 7.74 -3.67 3.78
C ILE A 128 6.45 -3.43 2.99
N THR A 129 6.31 -2.27 2.38
CA THR A 129 5.12 -1.89 1.61
C THR A 129 5.34 -1.98 0.11
N HIS A 130 6.59 -1.83 -0.33
CA HIS A 130 6.98 -1.89 -1.73
C HIS A 130 8.29 -2.65 -1.89
N ALA A 131 8.49 -3.28 -3.04
CA ALA A 131 9.75 -3.93 -3.40
C ALA A 131 10.12 -3.60 -4.84
N VAL A 132 11.41 -3.35 -5.08
CA VAL A 132 11.97 -3.33 -6.43
C VAL A 132 12.30 -4.77 -6.78
N VAL A 133 11.57 -5.35 -7.72
CA VAL A 133 11.87 -6.67 -8.27
C VAL A 133 12.77 -6.52 -9.47
N ALA A 134 13.81 -7.35 -9.53
CA ALA A 134 14.85 -7.25 -10.54
C ALA A 134 15.10 -8.62 -11.17
N PRO A 135 15.23 -8.69 -12.52
CA PRO A 135 15.65 -9.90 -13.19
C PRO A 135 17.15 -10.14 -12.93
N MET A 136 17.56 -11.38 -12.99
CA MET A 136 18.94 -11.80 -12.77
C MET A 136 19.48 -12.56 -13.99
N GLY A 137 20.81 -12.64 -14.10
CA GLY A 137 21.50 -13.45 -15.10
C GLY A 137 21.91 -12.66 -16.34
N GLY A 138 22.72 -13.29 -17.19
CA GLY A 138 23.27 -12.66 -18.39
C GLY A 138 24.13 -11.44 -18.12
N MET A 139 24.43 -10.71 -19.18
CA MET A 139 25.12 -9.42 -19.13
C MET A 139 24.14 -8.26 -18.96
N ILE A 140 22.96 -8.36 -19.58
CA ILE A 140 21.85 -7.42 -19.46
C ILE A 140 20.58 -8.25 -19.20
N SER A 141 20.09 -8.20 -17.97
CA SER A 141 19.03 -9.10 -17.49
C SER A 141 17.60 -8.58 -17.72
N GLY A 142 17.45 -7.35 -18.22
CA GLY A 142 16.14 -6.74 -18.41
C GLY A 142 15.88 -5.54 -17.49
N VAL A 143 14.61 -5.23 -17.26
CA VAL A 143 14.14 -4.04 -16.56
C VAL A 143 13.55 -4.42 -15.20
N SER A 144 14.00 -3.74 -14.15
CA SER A 144 13.43 -3.87 -12.80
C SER A 144 12.16 -3.03 -12.67
N GLY A 145 11.23 -3.45 -11.80
CA GLY A 145 10.02 -2.71 -11.51
C GLY A 145 9.76 -2.55 -10.02
N LEU A 146 9.07 -1.48 -9.66
CA LEU A 146 8.58 -1.28 -8.30
C LEU A 146 7.17 -1.88 -8.18
N ILE A 147 6.99 -2.82 -7.25
CA ILE A 147 5.69 -3.41 -6.95
C ILE A 147 5.21 -2.95 -5.58
N ALA A 148 3.91 -2.70 -5.47
CA ALA A 148 3.23 -2.58 -4.17
C ALA A 148 2.94 -3.99 -3.64
N LEU A 149 3.19 -4.22 -2.35
CA LEU A 149 2.94 -5.53 -1.74
C LEU A 149 1.49 -5.71 -1.27
N ASP A 150 0.60 -4.79 -1.65
CA ASP A 150 -0.83 -4.83 -1.39
C ASP A 150 -1.58 -4.27 -2.58
N GLY A 151 -2.74 -4.85 -2.92
CA GLY A 151 -3.54 -4.46 -4.08
C GLY A 151 -3.91 -5.65 -4.96
N TRP A 152 -4.47 -5.36 -6.12
CA TRP A 152 -4.92 -6.36 -7.10
C TRP A 152 -4.23 -6.13 -8.44
N GLY A 153 -3.41 -7.09 -8.84
CA GLY A 153 -2.89 -7.18 -10.21
C GLY A 153 -1.96 -6.04 -10.64
N VAL A 154 -1.67 -6.07 -11.92
CA VAL A 154 -0.90 -5.03 -12.64
C VAL A 154 -1.90 -4.13 -13.35
N GLU A 155 -1.91 -2.83 -13.03
CA GLU A 155 -2.63 -1.81 -13.79
C GLU A 155 -1.74 -1.17 -14.85
#